data_79a45b9c98faeebc504211d47d774468
#
_entry.id   79a45b9c98faeebc504211d47d774468
#
_cell.length_a   1.000
_cell.length_b   1.000
_cell.length_c   1.000
_cell.angle_alpha   90.00
_cell.angle_beta   90.00
_cell.angle_gamma   90.00
#
_symmetry.space_group_name_H-M   'P 1'
#
loop_
_entity.id
_entity.type
_entity.pdbx_description
1 polymer ?
#
loop_
_entity_poly.entity_id
_entity_poly.type
_entity_poly.pdbx_seq_one_letter_code
_entity_poly.pdbx_strand_id
1 'polypeptide(L)'
;MLPAALAAVLIAAAPFTASAKDIVVHMKNQGAEGAMVFEPSFVKAAPGDVIHFMPTDPSHNAETMPTMLPAGVTPMKGGMNKEAVITVTKAGLYGIKCMPHYSMGMVALIQVGKVTPADVAAAKAVKLPPFAAKRMNAALAKVK
;
A
#
# COMPACT_ATOMS: atom_id res chain seq x y z
N MET A 1 -60.58 -13.67 -25.37
CA MET A 1 -59.33 -14.05 -24.74
C MET A 1 -58.26 -13.11 -25.20
N LEU A 2 -57.86 -12.11 -24.37
CA LEU A 2 -56.75 -11.21 -24.72
C LEU A 2 -55.46 -11.77 -24.08
N PRO A 3 -54.34 -11.81 -24.78
CA PRO A 3 -53.06 -12.19 -24.16
C PRO A 3 -52.49 -11.02 -23.33
N ALA A 4 -52.16 -11.28 -22.08
CA ALA A 4 -51.43 -10.34 -21.24
C ALA A 4 -49.94 -10.33 -21.65
N ALA A 5 -49.48 -9.20 -22.14
CA ALA A 5 -48.06 -8.98 -22.43
C ALA A 5 -47.31 -8.69 -21.10
N LEU A 6 -46.43 -9.61 -20.67
CA LEU A 6 -45.50 -9.36 -19.58
C LEU A 6 -44.36 -8.47 -20.09
N ALA A 7 -44.32 -7.22 -19.64
CA ALA A 7 -43.19 -6.35 -19.89
C ALA A 7 -42.07 -6.68 -18.90
N ALA A 8 -40.97 -7.25 -19.37
CA ALA A 8 -39.77 -7.47 -18.58
C ALA A 8 -39.00 -6.14 -18.45
N VAL A 9 -38.91 -5.60 -17.23
CA VAL A 9 -38.08 -4.43 -16.93
C VAL A 9 -36.65 -4.91 -16.73
N LEU A 10 -35.80 -4.61 -17.73
CA LEU A 10 -34.34 -4.78 -17.59
C LEU A 10 -33.80 -3.64 -16.72
N ILE A 11 -33.45 -3.94 -15.50
CA ILE A 11 -32.68 -3.02 -14.65
C ILE A 11 -31.23 -3.09 -15.08
N ALA A 12 -30.77 -2.07 -15.85
CA ALA A 12 -29.36 -1.91 -16.17
C ALA A 12 -28.61 -1.50 -14.92
N ALA A 13 -27.80 -2.41 -14.37
CA ALA A 13 -26.85 -2.09 -13.29
C ALA A 13 -25.75 -1.19 -13.89
N ALA A 14 -25.76 0.11 -13.57
CA ALA A 14 -24.67 1.01 -13.91
C ALA A 14 -23.39 0.56 -13.16
N PRO A 15 -22.24 0.47 -13.84
CA PRO A 15 -20.99 0.16 -13.16
C PRO A 15 -20.66 1.29 -12.20
N PHE A 16 -20.58 0.98 -10.89
CA PHE A 16 -20.01 1.89 -9.90
C PHE A 16 -18.52 2.00 -10.18
N THR A 17 -18.08 3.06 -10.86
CA THR A 17 -16.66 3.42 -10.93
C THR A 17 -16.27 4.00 -9.56
N ALA A 18 -15.60 3.22 -8.74
CA ALA A 18 -14.98 3.74 -7.53
C ALA A 18 -13.95 4.81 -7.96
N SER A 19 -14.10 6.04 -7.46
CA SER A 19 -13.12 7.10 -7.69
C SER A 19 -11.81 6.76 -6.98
N ALA A 20 -10.69 6.95 -7.69
CA ALA A 20 -9.36 6.84 -7.11
C ALA A 20 -9.21 7.82 -5.92
N LYS A 21 -8.57 7.36 -4.85
CA LYS A 21 -8.33 8.14 -3.63
C LYS A 21 -6.88 8.56 -3.54
N ASP A 22 -6.66 9.76 -3.02
CA ASP A 22 -5.35 10.18 -2.54
C ASP A 22 -5.20 9.79 -1.07
N ILE A 23 -4.14 9.05 -0.75
CA ILE A 23 -3.83 8.57 0.60
C ILE A 23 -2.48 9.12 1.00
N VAL A 24 -2.41 9.84 2.11
CA VAL A 24 -1.18 10.45 2.61
C VAL A 24 -0.55 9.58 3.69
N VAL A 25 0.75 9.34 3.55
CA VAL A 25 1.62 8.68 4.53
C VAL A 25 2.72 9.65 4.92
N HIS A 26 2.81 10.00 6.19
CA HIS A 26 3.81 10.93 6.70
C HIS A 26 5.12 10.21 7.01
N MET A 27 6.25 10.84 6.66
CA MET A 27 7.59 10.40 7.04
C MET A 27 8.02 11.22 8.26
N LYS A 28 8.19 10.56 9.41
CA LYS A 28 8.35 11.22 10.71
C LYS A 28 9.54 10.67 11.49
N ASN A 29 10.21 11.57 12.22
CA ASN A 29 11.24 11.17 13.19
C ASN A 29 10.64 10.46 14.40
N GLN A 30 9.43 10.88 14.82
CA GLN A 30 8.70 10.30 15.94
C GLN A 30 7.22 10.22 15.61
N GLY A 31 6.63 9.05 15.76
CA GLY A 31 5.20 8.79 15.57
C GLY A 31 4.64 7.84 16.62
N ALA A 32 3.41 7.40 16.43
CA ALA A 32 2.72 6.52 17.37
C ALA A 32 3.43 5.17 17.56
N GLU A 33 4.11 4.66 16.54
CA GLU A 33 4.84 3.40 16.57
C GLU A 33 6.32 3.54 16.99
N GLY A 34 6.75 4.72 17.40
CA GLY A 34 8.11 5.01 17.88
C GLY A 34 8.90 5.92 16.95
N ALA A 35 10.24 5.77 16.98
CA ALA A 35 11.14 6.58 16.19
C ALA A 35 11.27 6.08 14.75
N MET A 36 11.52 7.00 13.82
CA MET A 36 11.75 6.76 12.40
C MET A 36 10.62 5.90 11.80
N VAL A 37 9.51 6.54 11.48
CA VAL A 37 8.27 5.86 11.06
C VAL A 37 7.65 6.46 9.81
N PHE A 38 7.00 5.60 9.03
CA PHE A 38 5.89 5.98 8.16
C PHE A 38 4.60 5.96 8.98
N GLU A 39 3.77 6.96 8.84
CA GLU A 39 2.50 7.05 9.57
C GLU A 39 1.35 7.46 8.64
N PRO A 40 0.39 6.55 8.39
CA PRO A 40 0.32 5.19 8.91
C PRO A 40 1.36 4.25 8.30
N SER A 41 1.78 3.22 9.05
CA SER A 41 2.72 2.19 8.57
C SER A 41 2.03 1.05 7.79
N PHE A 42 0.71 0.97 7.86
CA PHE A 42 -0.13 0.06 7.08
C PHE A 42 -1.23 0.84 6.37
N VAL A 43 -1.34 0.63 5.06
CA VAL A 43 -2.35 1.25 4.21
C VAL A 43 -3.12 0.16 3.48
N LYS A 44 -4.45 0.27 3.48
CA LYS A 44 -5.33 -0.53 2.63
C LYS A 44 -5.85 0.36 1.50
N ALA A 45 -5.49 0.02 0.27
CA ALA A 45 -5.82 0.77 -0.93
C ALA A 45 -6.56 -0.11 -1.94
N ALA A 46 -7.25 0.54 -2.87
CA ALA A 46 -7.82 -0.09 -4.04
C ALA A 46 -6.94 0.14 -5.29
N PRO A 47 -6.99 -0.74 -6.30
CA PRO A 47 -6.33 -0.46 -7.57
C PRO A 47 -6.75 0.90 -8.15
N GLY A 48 -5.78 1.74 -8.50
CA GLY A 48 -5.99 3.10 -8.98
C GLY A 48 -5.76 4.19 -7.93
N ASP A 49 -5.73 3.85 -6.64
CA ASP A 49 -5.43 4.82 -5.59
C ASP A 49 -3.99 5.36 -5.70
N VAL A 50 -3.79 6.57 -5.23
CA VAL A 50 -2.52 7.28 -5.25
C VAL A 50 -2.02 7.44 -3.82
N ILE A 51 -0.81 6.97 -3.55
CA ILE A 51 -0.18 7.07 -2.24
C ILE A 51 0.89 8.16 -2.28
N HIS A 52 0.75 9.14 -1.40
CA HIS A 52 1.65 10.26 -1.22
C HIS A 52 2.47 10.07 0.05
N PHE A 53 3.78 9.91 -0.09
CA PHE A 53 4.71 9.88 1.04
C PHE A 53 5.26 11.28 1.27
N MET A 54 4.77 11.95 2.32
CA MET A 54 5.08 13.34 2.63
C MET A 54 6.20 13.45 3.67
N PRO A 55 7.29 14.20 3.38
CA PRO A 55 8.35 14.45 4.36
C PRO A 55 7.87 15.45 5.42
N THR A 56 7.29 14.95 6.51
CA THR A 56 6.89 15.77 7.66
C THR A 56 8.12 16.25 8.42
N ASP A 57 9.09 15.37 8.60
CA ASP A 57 10.41 15.67 9.17
C ASP A 57 11.50 15.46 8.10
N PRO A 58 12.67 16.08 8.26
CA PRO A 58 13.78 15.93 7.32
C PRO A 58 14.50 14.57 7.44
N SER A 59 15.36 14.29 6.47
CA SER A 59 16.23 13.12 6.41
C SER A 59 15.54 11.80 6.08
N HIS A 60 14.40 11.88 5.39
CA HIS A 60 13.64 10.73 4.94
C HIS A 60 13.50 10.68 3.43
N ASN A 61 13.32 9.46 2.92
CA ASN A 61 12.78 9.17 1.60
C ASN A 61 11.79 8.01 1.69
N ALA A 62 11.06 7.76 0.62
CA ALA A 62 10.26 6.55 0.47
C ALA A 62 10.62 5.88 -0.83
N GLU A 63 10.86 4.58 -0.77
CA GLU A 63 11.08 3.75 -1.96
C GLU A 63 10.45 2.38 -1.78
N THR A 64 10.00 1.79 -2.89
CA THR A 64 9.46 0.44 -2.87
C THR A 64 10.59 -0.58 -2.71
N MET A 65 10.28 -1.69 -2.04
CA MET A 65 11.17 -2.85 -1.97
C MET A 65 10.91 -3.75 -3.18
N PRO A 66 11.86 -3.92 -4.13
CA PRO A 66 11.64 -4.78 -5.29
C PRO A 66 11.31 -6.23 -4.95
N THR A 67 11.79 -6.71 -3.79
CA THR A 67 11.51 -8.06 -3.27
C THR A 67 10.12 -8.21 -2.63
N MET A 68 9.38 -7.11 -2.50
CA MET A 68 8.02 -7.09 -1.94
C MET A 68 7.13 -6.17 -2.78
N LEU A 69 7.01 -6.50 -4.06
CA LEU A 69 6.14 -5.85 -5.04
C LEU A 69 5.40 -6.89 -5.86
N PRO A 70 4.17 -6.62 -6.31
CA PRO A 70 3.51 -7.46 -7.30
C PRO A 70 4.31 -7.51 -8.60
N ALA A 71 4.30 -8.67 -9.27
CA ALA A 71 5.02 -8.86 -10.53
C ALA A 71 4.62 -7.81 -11.58
N GLY A 72 5.61 -7.23 -12.24
CA GLY A 72 5.42 -6.24 -13.30
C GLY A 72 5.15 -4.81 -12.82
N VAL A 73 5.13 -4.55 -11.51
CA VAL A 73 5.08 -3.19 -10.96
C VAL A 73 6.46 -2.55 -11.09
N THR A 74 6.51 -1.36 -11.67
CA THR A 74 7.74 -0.57 -11.74
C THR A 74 8.11 -0.05 -10.35
N PRO A 75 9.33 -0.33 -9.84
CA PRO A 75 9.77 0.20 -8.56
C PRO A 75 9.77 1.73 -8.53
N MET A 76 9.34 2.30 -7.40
CA MET A 76 9.41 3.73 -7.11
C MET A 76 10.62 4.00 -6.21
N LYS A 77 11.39 5.04 -6.52
CA LYS A 77 12.51 5.52 -5.71
C LYS A 77 12.36 7.03 -5.50
N GLY A 78 11.90 7.40 -4.32
CA GLY A 78 11.75 8.80 -3.93
C GLY A 78 13.07 9.45 -3.56
N GLY A 79 13.20 10.75 -3.85
CA GLY A 79 14.35 11.55 -3.46
C GLY A 79 14.34 11.90 -1.97
N MET A 80 15.52 12.20 -1.42
CA MET A 80 15.67 12.63 -0.03
C MET A 80 14.93 13.95 0.23
N ASN A 81 14.16 14.01 1.32
CA ASN A 81 13.38 15.18 1.72
C ASN A 81 12.36 15.66 0.66
N LYS A 82 11.93 14.76 -0.20
CA LYS A 82 10.92 15.04 -1.23
C LYS A 82 9.71 14.16 -1.06
N GLU A 83 8.57 14.67 -1.47
CA GLU A 83 7.39 13.84 -1.67
C GLU A 83 7.70 12.73 -2.67
N ALA A 84 7.28 11.53 -2.35
CA ALA A 84 7.29 10.40 -3.27
C ALA A 84 5.85 9.95 -3.51
N VAL A 85 5.49 9.70 -4.76
CA VAL A 85 4.12 9.34 -5.16
C VAL A 85 4.14 8.03 -5.91
N ILE A 86 3.21 7.14 -5.58
CA ILE A 86 2.97 5.92 -6.35
C ILE A 86 1.47 5.73 -6.59
N THR A 87 1.09 5.48 -7.84
CA THR A 87 -0.24 4.99 -8.18
C THR A 87 -0.22 3.47 -8.12
N VAL A 88 -1.01 2.90 -7.22
CA VAL A 88 -1.06 1.44 -7.03
C VAL A 88 -2.12 0.83 -7.94
N THR A 89 -1.70 0.19 -9.02
CA THR A 89 -2.61 -0.34 -10.05
C THR A 89 -2.86 -1.83 -9.95
N LYS A 90 -1.89 -2.60 -9.45
CA LYS A 90 -2.01 -4.05 -9.31
C LYS A 90 -2.33 -4.45 -7.88
N ALA A 91 -3.25 -5.39 -7.72
CA ALA A 91 -3.52 -6.02 -6.44
C ALA A 91 -2.28 -6.75 -5.91
N GLY A 92 -2.09 -6.73 -4.60
CA GLY A 92 -0.99 -7.39 -3.91
C GLY A 92 -0.40 -6.54 -2.80
N LEU A 93 0.79 -6.92 -2.36
CA LEU A 93 1.52 -6.27 -1.26
C LEU A 93 2.68 -5.45 -1.80
N TYR A 94 2.75 -4.20 -1.35
CA TYR A 94 3.82 -3.25 -1.69
C TYR A 94 4.58 -2.92 -0.42
N GLY A 95 5.80 -3.39 -0.31
CA GLY A 95 6.72 -3.02 0.76
C GLY A 95 7.40 -1.69 0.48
N ILE A 96 7.41 -0.81 1.47
CA ILE A 96 8.03 0.51 1.42
C ILE A 96 9.12 0.60 2.48
N LYS A 97 10.23 1.23 2.15
CA LYS A 97 11.32 1.52 3.09
C LYS A 97 11.79 2.96 2.97
N CYS A 98 12.32 3.49 4.06
CA CYS A 98 13.16 4.68 4.06
C CYS A 98 14.62 4.24 4.01
N MET A 99 15.37 4.65 3.00
CA MET A 99 16.73 4.16 2.78
C MET A 99 17.66 4.41 4.00
N PRO A 100 17.79 5.64 4.53
CA PRO A 100 18.71 5.90 5.65
C PRO A 100 18.28 5.25 6.97
N HIS A 101 16.99 4.99 7.18
CA HIS A 101 16.47 4.46 8.44
C HIS A 101 15.90 3.03 8.34
N TYR A 102 16.25 2.32 7.26
CA TYR A 102 15.78 0.96 7.03
C TYR A 102 16.17 -0.01 8.14
N SER A 103 17.43 0.06 8.58
CA SER A 103 17.93 -0.77 9.70
C SER A 103 17.30 -0.41 11.06
N MET A 104 16.76 0.80 11.18
CA MET A 104 16.00 1.26 12.36
C MET A 104 14.53 0.84 12.32
N GLY A 105 14.10 0.18 11.25
CA GLY A 105 12.74 -0.30 11.09
C GLY A 105 11.78 0.68 10.40
N MET A 106 12.27 1.68 9.69
CA MET A 106 11.40 2.60 8.94
C MET A 106 10.90 1.96 7.67
N VAL A 107 9.79 1.22 7.81
CA VAL A 107 9.10 0.50 6.75
C VAL A 107 7.59 0.71 6.82
N ALA A 108 6.93 0.52 5.70
CA ALA A 108 5.47 0.50 5.60
C ALA A 108 5.02 -0.61 4.64
N LEU A 109 3.75 -1.01 4.77
CA LEU A 109 3.11 -1.99 3.92
C LEU A 109 1.82 -1.41 3.34
N ILE A 110 1.67 -1.51 2.01
CA ILE A 110 0.43 -1.18 1.32
C ILE A 110 -0.20 -2.48 0.85
N GLN A 111 -1.41 -2.76 1.30
CA GLN A 111 -2.28 -3.80 0.75
C GLN A 111 -3.14 -3.18 -0.33
N VAL A 112 -3.04 -3.67 -1.55
CA VAL A 112 -3.84 -3.21 -2.69
C VAL A 112 -4.82 -4.30 -3.10
N GLY A 113 -6.11 -4.00 -3.00
CA GLY A 113 -7.16 -4.93 -3.37
C GLY A 113 -7.10 -6.26 -2.62
N LYS A 114 -7.46 -7.34 -3.32
CA LYS A 114 -7.45 -8.69 -2.75
C LYS A 114 -6.03 -9.26 -2.72
N VAL A 115 -5.63 -9.76 -1.56
CA VAL A 115 -4.35 -10.41 -1.31
C VAL A 115 -4.60 -11.87 -0.91
N THR A 116 -3.78 -12.77 -1.44
CA THR A 116 -3.88 -14.22 -1.16
C THR A 116 -2.98 -14.62 0.02
N PRO A 117 -3.25 -15.76 0.67
CA PRO A 117 -2.32 -16.32 1.66
C PRO A 117 -0.90 -16.54 1.11
N ALA A 118 -0.77 -16.86 -0.17
CA ALA A 118 0.52 -17.03 -0.84
C ALA A 118 1.30 -15.70 -0.94
N ASP A 119 0.61 -14.58 -1.20
CA ASP A 119 1.25 -13.25 -1.22
C ASP A 119 1.80 -12.89 0.17
N VAL A 120 1.04 -13.17 1.23
CA VAL A 120 1.47 -12.95 2.62
C VAL A 120 2.66 -13.83 2.96
N ALA A 121 2.64 -15.11 2.58
CA ALA A 121 3.74 -16.03 2.82
C ALA A 121 5.03 -15.58 2.09
N ALA A 122 4.91 -15.14 0.83
CA ALA A 122 6.02 -14.60 0.07
C ALA A 122 6.61 -13.33 0.72
N ALA A 123 5.75 -12.41 1.19
CA ALA A 123 6.19 -11.21 1.89
C ALA A 123 6.91 -11.53 3.20
N LYS A 124 6.42 -12.51 3.98
CA LYS A 124 7.07 -12.98 5.21
C LYS A 124 8.42 -13.64 4.96
N ALA A 125 8.63 -14.22 3.79
CA ALA A 125 9.89 -14.88 3.42
C ALA A 125 11.00 -13.89 3.03
N VAL A 126 10.67 -12.61 2.79
CA VAL A 126 11.65 -11.57 2.45
C VAL A 126 12.54 -11.31 3.67
N LYS A 127 13.86 -11.39 3.46
CA LYS A 127 14.84 -11.11 4.51
C LYS A 127 14.97 -9.60 4.71
N LEU A 128 14.71 -9.15 5.93
CA LEU A 128 14.75 -7.75 6.34
C LEU A 128 15.68 -7.59 7.55
N PRO A 129 16.26 -6.38 7.77
CA PRO A 129 16.91 -6.08 9.03
C PRO A 129 15.99 -6.34 10.23
N PRO A 130 16.49 -6.70 11.40
CA PRO A 130 15.67 -7.17 12.53
C PRO A 130 14.53 -6.24 12.93
N PHE A 131 14.78 -4.93 13.06
CA PHE A 131 13.74 -3.96 13.40
C PHE A 131 12.73 -3.77 12.26
N ALA A 132 13.19 -3.78 11.00
CA ALA A 132 12.31 -3.74 9.84
C ALA A 132 11.43 -4.99 9.76
N ALA A 133 11.99 -6.18 10.01
CA ALA A 133 11.24 -7.43 10.07
C ALA A 133 10.16 -7.40 11.14
N LYS A 134 10.47 -6.90 12.34
CA LYS A 134 9.51 -6.77 13.45
C LYS A 134 8.32 -5.90 13.04
N ARG A 135 8.58 -4.71 12.50
CA ARG A 135 7.51 -3.78 12.09
C ARG A 135 6.75 -4.27 10.86
N MET A 136 7.44 -4.86 9.89
CA MET A 136 6.80 -5.44 8.72
C MET A 136 5.88 -6.61 9.08
N ASN A 137 6.29 -7.48 10.01
CA ASN A 137 5.45 -8.57 10.49
C ASN A 137 4.19 -8.06 11.22
N ALA A 138 4.32 -6.97 11.99
CA ALA A 138 3.16 -6.32 12.59
C ALA A 138 2.20 -5.74 11.55
N ALA A 139 2.72 -5.17 10.47
CA ALA A 139 1.90 -4.69 9.35
C ALA A 139 1.25 -5.84 8.58
N LEU A 140 1.99 -6.93 8.30
CA LEU A 140 1.47 -8.13 7.63
C LEU A 140 0.34 -8.80 8.42
N ALA A 141 0.33 -8.71 9.74
CA ALA A 141 -0.76 -9.21 10.59
C ALA A 141 -2.08 -8.45 10.39
N LYS A 142 -2.06 -7.25 9.81
CA LYS A 142 -3.24 -6.44 9.50
C LYS A 142 -3.86 -6.76 8.14
N VAL A 143 -3.19 -7.54 7.30
CA VAL A 143 -3.67 -7.94 5.96
C VAL A 143 -4.91 -8.82 6.10
N LYS A 144 -5.97 -8.49 5.32
CA LYS A 144 -7.26 -9.19 5.32
C LYS A 144 -7.72 -9.50 3.90
#